data_31f48f51b8e2c3279c87c0368f3951b1
#
_entry.id   31f48f51b8e2c3279c87c0368f3951b1
#
_cell.length_a   1.000
_cell.length_b   1.000
_cell.length_c   1.000
_cell.angle_alpha   90.00
_cell.angle_beta   90.00
_cell.angle_gamma   90.00
#
_symmetry.space_group_name_H-M   'P 1'
#
loop_
_entity.id
_entity.type
_entity.pdbx_description
1 polymer ?
#
loop_
_entity_poly.entity_id
_entity_poly.type
_entity_poly.pdbx_seq_one_letter_code
_entity_poly.pdbx_strand_id
1 'polypeptide(L)'
;MKKSMLVLVRHGQSEWNKKNLFTGWKDPNLTKQGINEASEAGKQLNSLGINFDVMFTSDLIRAQETGKIILKEMNQKSIAIVKSQKLNERNYGDLAGLNKDDAREKWGEDQVHIWRRSFDVPPPGGESLKNTAERVYHTLDLKFFPKLRRDQMF
;
A
#
# COMPACT_ATOMS: atom_id res chain seq x y z
N MET A 1 23.13 20.51 2.42
CA MET A 1 22.00 20.02 1.59
C MET A 1 21.00 19.29 2.47
N LYS A 2 19.73 19.71 2.47
CA LYS A 2 18.66 18.99 3.16
C LYS A 2 18.41 17.68 2.40
N LYS A 3 18.71 16.54 3.00
CA LYS A 3 18.47 15.23 2.35
C LYS A 3 16.98 14.94 2.39
N SER A 4 16.37 14.72 1.23
CA SER A 4 15.00 14.22 1.14
C SER A 4 14.97 12.74 1.48
N MET A 5 13.97 12.32 2.25
CA MET A 5 13.79 10.92 2.65
C MET A 5 12.40 10.44 2.23
N LEU A 6 12.34 9.27 1.62
CA LEU A 6 11.09 8.56 1.31
C LEU A 6 10.99 7.34 2.22
N VAL A 7 9.90 7.23 2.97
CA VAL A 7 9.57 6.06 3.78
C VAL A 7 8.39 5.35 3.14
N LEU A 8 8.57 4.08 2.78
CA LEU A 8 7.53 3.22 2.23
C LEU A 8 6.98 2.33 3.33
N VAL A 9 5.67 2.37 3.54
CA VAL A 9 4.98 1.62 4.58
C VAL A 9 3.91 0.74 3.95
N ARG A 10 3.93 -0.56 4.29
CA ARG A 10 2.82 -1.46 4.01
C ARG A 10 1.78 -1.34 5.11
N HIS A 11 0.49 -1.41 4.74
CA HIS A 11 -0.60 -1.45 5.72
C HIS A 11 -0.50 -2.65 6.68
N GLY A 12 -0.98 -2.50 7.90
CA GLY A 12 -1.11 -3.58 8.87
C GLY A 12 -2.05 -4.70 8.42
N GLN A 13 -2.09 -5.81 9.14
CA GLN A 13 -2.94 -6.94 8.81
C GLN A 13 -4.42 -6.51 8.68
N SER A 14 -5.04 -6.83 7.53
CA SER A 14 -6.48 -6.65 7.31
C SER A 14 -7.27 -7.92 7.62
N GLU A 15 -8.60 -7.79 7.78
CA GLU A 15 -9.52 -8.91 7.98
C GLU A 15 -9.35 -9.99 6.88
N TRP A 16 -9.13 -9.58 5.63
CA TRP A 16 -8.97 -10.50 4.51
C TRP A 16 -7.55 -11.11 4.44
N ASN A 17 -6.52 -10.40 4.93
CA ASN A 17 -5.20 -11.02 5.11
C ASN A 17 -5.29 -12.16 6.13
N LYS A 18 -5.98 -11.94 7.27
CA LYS A 18 -6.18 -12.97 8.30
C LYS A 18 -6.93 -14.19 7.77
N LYS A 19 -7.91 -14.00 6.87
CA LYS A 19 -8.70 -15.07 6.25
C LYS A 19 -8.02 -15.69 5.02
N ASN A 20 -6.80 -15.31 4.68
CA ASN A 20 -6.07 -15.76 3.49
C ASN A 20 -6.82 -15.52 2.16
N LEU A 21 -7.56 -14.40 2.06
CA LEU A 21 -8.29 -14.04 0.85
C LEU A 21 -7.48 -13.13 -0.07
N PHE A 22 -7.75 -13.19 -1.38
CA PHE A 22 -7.31 -12.18 -2.33
C PHE A 22 -8.08 -10.87 -2.07
N THR A 23 -7.38 -9.77 -1.83
CA THR A 23 -8.00 -8.50 -1.43
C THR A 23 -8.13 -7.53 -2.61
N GLY A 24 -7.02 -7.06 -3.14
CA GLY A 24 -7.03 -6.07 -4.23
C GLY A 24 -7.75 -4.79 -3.83
N TRP A 25 -8.74 -4.39 -4.62
CA TRP A 25 -9.53 -3.17 -4.43
C TRP A 25 -10.72 -3.34 -3.49
N LYS A 26 -11.02 -4.55 -3.02
CA LYS A 26 -11.94 -4.74 -1.90
C LYS A 26 -11.36 -4.08 -0.65
N ASP A 27 -12.22 -3.56 0.21
CA ASP A 27 -11.79 -2.64 1.26
C ASP A 27 -12.11 -3.11 2.69
N PRO A 28 -11.56 -4.28 3.12
CA PRO A 28 -11.69 -4.74 4.50
C PRO A 28 -10.90 -3.87 5.47
N ASN A 29 -11.39 -3.77 6.69
CA ASN A 29 -10.73 -3.05 7.78
C ASN A 29 -9.45 -3.75 8.26
N LEU A 30 -8.65 -3.01 9.04
CA LEU A 30 -7.55 -3.59 9.81
C LEU A 30 -8.10 -4.49 10.93
N THR A 31 -7.37 -5.56 11.23
CA THR A 31 -7.58 -6.34 12.45
C THR A 31 -6.98 -5.61 13.67
N LYS A 32 -7.28 -6.07 14.89
CA LYS A 32 -6.59 -5.59 16.10
C LYS A 32 -5.07 -5.73 15.99
N GLN A 33 -4.60 -6.83 15.40
CA GLN A 33 -3.18 -7.02 15.12
C GLN A 33 -2.64 -5.96 14.16
N GLY A 34 -3.33 -5.69 13.04
CA GLY A 34 -2.93 -4.66 12.08
C GLY A 34 -2.88 -3.26 12.67
N ILE A 35 -3.77 -2.93 13.61
CA ILE A 35 -3.75 -1.68 14.37
C ILE A 35 -2.49 -1.62 15.26
N ASN A 36 -2.18 -2.71 15.96
CA ASN A 36 -0.97 -2.79 16.78
C ASN A 36 0.31 -2.68 15.95
N GLU A 37 0.37 -3.36 14.80
CA GLU A 37 1.50 -3.27 13.87
C GLU A 37 1.74 -1.81 13.42
N ALA A 38 0.68 -1.09 13.09
CA ALA A 38 0.76 0.33 12.71
C ALA A 38 1.22 1.23 13.88
N SER A 39 0.73 0.96 15.11
CA SER A 39 1.16 1.68 16.31
C SER A 39 2.64 1.47 16.60
N GLU A 40 3.12 0.24 16.55
CA GLU A 40 4.53 -0.07 16.77
C GLU A 40 5.45 0.56 15.70
N ALA A 41 5.03 0.53 14.42
CA ALA A 41 5.75 1.21 13.35
C ALA A 41 5.86 2.73 13.62
N GLY A 42 4.77 3.35 14.06
CA GLY A 42 4.76 4.77 14.43
C GLY A 42 5.70 5.11 15.58
N LYS A 43 5.71 4.29 16.63
CA LYS A 43 6.64 4.45 17.77
C LYS A 43 8.09 4.33 17.35
N GLN A 44 8.41 3.34 16.48
CA GLN A 44 9.76 3.17 15.96
C GLN A 44 10.20 4.37 15.13
N LEU A 45 9.37 4.88 14.22
CA LEU A 45 9.68 6.06 13.43
C LEU A 45 9.86 7.31 14.30
N ASN A 46 9.04 7.46 15.35
CA ASN A 46 9.18 8.54 16.31
C ASN A 46 10.50 8.45 17.09
N SER A 47 10.91 7.26 17.52
CA SER A 47 12.17 7.06 18.24
C SER A 47 13.41 7.36 17.39
N LEU A 48 13.30 7.26 16.07
CA LEU A 48 14.35 7.63 15.11
C LEU A 48 14.38 9.14 14.84
N GLY A 49 13.51 9.94 15.45
CA GLY A 49 13.44 11.39 15.26
C GLY A 49 12.99 11.81 13.86
N ILE A 50 12.29 10.91 13.12
CA ILE A 50 11.83 11.18 11.76
C ILE A 50 10.62 12.12 11.81
N ASN A 51 10.64 13.13 10.92
CA ASN A 51 9.52 14.03 10.69
C ASN A 51 9.13 13.98 9.22
N PHE A 52 7.82 13.98 8.95
CA PHE A 52 7.26 13.97 7.61
C PHE A 52 6.65 15.32 7.25
N ASP A 53 6.83 15.74 6.01
CA ASP A 53 6.19 16.94 5.45
C ASP A 53 4.84 16.59 4.79
N VAL A 54 4.70 15.36 4.29
CA VAL A 54 3.49 14.91 3.58
C VAL A 54 3.36 13.41 3.67
N MET A 55 2.12 12.92 3.76
CA MET A 55 1.76 11.51 3.60
C MET A 55 0.98 11.30 2.31
N PHE A 56 1.38 10.31 1.52
CA PHE A 56 0.62 9.83 0.37
C PHE A 56 0.01 8.48 0.71
N THR A 57 -1.24 8.27 0.35
CA THR A 57 -1.94 7.02 0.61
C THR A 57 -2.90 6.66 -0.52
N SER A 58 -3.26 5.38 -0.60
CA SER A 58 -4.33 4.93 -1.49
C SER A 58 -5.72 5.32 -0.98
N ASP A 59 -6.75 5.04 -1.77
CA ASP A 59 -8.14 5.20 -1.33
C ASP A 59 -8.61 4.08 -0.40
N LEU A 60 -7.81 3.03 -0.21
CA LEU A 60 -8.16 1.89 0.62
C LEU A 60 -8.06 2.22 2.10
N ILE A 61 -9.12 1.91 2.86
CA ILE A 61 -9.22 2.28 4.28
C ILE A 61 -8.08 1.71 5.12
N ARG A 62 -7.66 0.46 4.86
CA ARG A 62 -6.56 -0.17 5.58
C ARG A 62 -5.24 0.57 5.46
N ALA A 63 -4.96 1.17 4.29
CA ALA A 63 -3.76 1.98 4.09
C ALA A 63 -3.89 3.34 4.78
N GLN A 64 -5.04 3.99 4.66
CA GLN A 64 -5.31 5.27 5.30
C GLN A 64 -5.24 5.17 6.82
N GLU A 65 -5.88 4.16 7.40
CA GLU A 65 -5.88 3.96 8.86
C GLU A 65 -4.48 3.61 9.38
N THR A 66 -3.73 2.77 8.68
CA THR A 66 -2.32 2.52 9.03
C THR A 66 -1.51 3.81 9.09
N GLY A 67 -1.60 4.66 8.06
CA GLY A 67 -0.89 5.95 8.03
C GLY A 67 -1.33 6.89 9.14
N LYS A 68 -2.63 7.02 9.42
CA LYS A 68 -3.17 7.86 10.50
C LYS A 68 -2.67 7.40 11.88
N ILE A 69 -2.65 6.08 12.13
CA ILE A 69 -2.16 5.52 13.39
C ILE A 69 -0.66 5.85 13.55
N ILE A 70 0.14 5.64 12.52
CA ILE A 70 1.56 5.98 12.52
C ILE A 70 1.77 7.46 12.86
N LEU A 71 1.10 8.36 12.14
CA LEU A 71 1.22 9.80 12.38
C LEU A 71 0.76 10.22 13.78
N LYS A 72 -0.24 9.54 14.33
CA LYS A 72 -0.70 9.75 15.71
C LYS A 72 0.40 9.42 16.72
N GLU A 73 1.07 8.26 16.57
CA GLU A 73 2.17 7.84 17.46
C GLU A 73 3.39 8.77 17.34
N MET A 74 3.60 9.34 16.15
CA MET A 74 4.66 10.31 15.90
C MET A 74 4.31 11.76 16.33
N ASN A 75 3.12 12.02 16.87
CA ASN A 75 2.59 13.36 17.18
C ASN A 75 2.52 14.32 15.96
N GLN A 76 2.40 13.77 14.75
CA GLN A 76 2.38 14.53 13.49
C GLN A 76 1.00 14.53 12.81
N LYS A 77 -0.05 14.83 13.56
CA LYS A 77 -1.46 14.76 13.08
C LYS A 77 -1.83 15.82 12.05
N SER A 78 -1.03 16.88 11.91
CA SER A 78 -1.37 18.07 11.10
C SER A 78 -0.65 18.13 9.76
N ILE A 79 0.03 17.07 9.32
CA ILE A 79 0.68 17.05 8.01
C ILE A 79 -0.35 16.88 6.89
N ALA A 80 0.02 17.34 5.69
CA ALA A 80 -0.81 17.15 4.50
C ALA A 80 -0.93 15.68 4.14
N ILE A 81 -2.17 15.22 3.86
CA ILE A 81 -2.45 13.86 3.41
C ILE A 81 -3.01 13.91 2.00
N VAL A 82 -2.33 13.26 1.06
CA VAL A 82 -2.73 13.17 -0.34
C VAL A 82 -3.21 11.75 -0.63
N LYS A 83 -4.48 11.61 -0.97
CA LYS A 83 -5.10 10.33 -1.36
C LYS A 83 -5.11 10.18 -2.88
N SER A 84 -4.92 8.97 -3.37
CA SER A 84 -5.05 8.66 -4.79
C SER A 84 -5.39 7.19 -5.01
N GLN A 85 -6.46 6.92 -5.77
CA GLN A 85 -6.82 5.58 -6.23
C GLN A 85 -5.68 4.93 -7.02
N LYS A 86 -4.86 5.74 -7.70
CA LYS A 86 -3.68 5.25 -8.44
C LYS A 86 -2.61 4.63 -7.54
N LEU A 87 -2.69 4.83 -6.22
CA LEU A 87 -1.83 4.17 -5.23
C LEU A 87 -2.47 2.91 -4.63
N ASN A 88 -3.66 2.51 -5.09
CA ASN A 88 -4.28 1.28 -4.62
C ASN A 88 -3.39 0.06 -4.90
N GLU A 89 -3.53 -0.95 -4.06
CA GLU A 89 -3.02 -2.29 -4.33
C GLU A 89 -3.46 -2.77 -5.72
N ARG A 90 -2.72 -3.71 -6.28
CA ARG A 90 -3.10 -4.37 -7.54
C ARG A 90 -4.53 -4.90 -7.47
N ASN A 91 -5.31 -4.67 -8.52
CA ASN A 91 -6.63 -5.26 -8.65
C ASN A 91 -6.52 -6.75 -8.99
N TYR A 92 -7.10 -7.61 -8.17
CA TYR A 92 -7.11 -9.05 -8.39
C TYR A 92 -8.28 -9.53 -9.26
N GLY A 93 -9.15 -8.64 -9.74
CA GLY A 93 -10.27 -8.98 -10.62
C GLY A 93 -11.17 -10.05 -10.01
N ASP A 94 -11.43 -11.11 -10.77
CA ASP A 94 -12.32 -12.21 -10.38
C ASP A 94 -11.79 -13.06 -9.21
N LEU A 95 -10.50 -12.95 -8.88
CA LEU A 95 -9.95 -13.62 -7.71
C LEU A 95 -10.28 -12.90 -6.39
N ALA A 96 -10.69 -11.63 -6.44
CA ALA A 96 -10.96 -10.87 -5.22
C ALA A 96 -12.07 -11.50 -4.36
N GLY A 97 -11.74 -11.81 -3.10
CA GLY A 97 -12.63 -12.49 -2.16
C GLY A 97 -12.47 -14.00 -2.12
N LEU A 98 -11.78 -14.61 -3.06
CA LEU A 98 -11.51 -16.04 -3.01
C LEU A 98 -10.41 -16.36 -2.02
N ASN A 99 -10.52 -17.52 -1.37
CA ASN A 99 -9.42 -18.06 -0.56
C ASN A 99 -8.27 -18.50 -1.49
N LYS A 100 -7.04 -18.23 -1.05
CA LYS A 100 -5.87 -18.51 -1.90
C LYS A 100 -5.57 -19.99 -2.04
N ASP A 101 -5.93 -20.79 -1.03
CA ASP A 101 -5.74 -22.24 -1.07
C ASP A 101 -6.82 -22.89 -1.94
N ASP A 102 -8.08 -22.48 -1.82
CA ASP A 102 -9.16 -22.92 -2.71
C ASP A 102 -8.87 -22.56 -4.17
N ALA A 103 -8.28 -21.40 -4.39
CA ALA A 103 -7.86 -20.99 -5.74
C ALA A 103 -6.77 -21.92 -6.32
N ARG A 104 -5.80 -22.33 -5.48
CA ARG A 104 -4.75 -23.30 -5.88
C ARG A 104 -5.33 -24.70 -6.19
N GLU A 105 -6.27 -25.14 -5.38
CA GLU A 105 -6.97 -26.41 -5.64
C GLU A 105 -7.74 -26.37 -6.96
N LYS A 106 -8.40 -25.23 -7.26
CA LYS A 106 -9.24 -25.07 -8.45
C LYS A 106 -8.45 -24.90 -9.75
N TRP A 107 -7.36 -24.13 -9.75
CA TRP A 107 -6.64 -23.75 -10.96
C TRP A 107 -5.19 -24.24 -11.01
N GLY A 108 -4.72 -24.92 -9.98
CA GLY A 108 -3.34 -25.38 -9.83
C GLY A 108 -2.41 -24.31 -9.24
N GLU A 109 -1.38 -24.76 -8.53
CA GLU A 109 -0.39 -23.91 -7.87
C GLU A 109 0.34 -23.01 -8.88
N ASP A 110 0.77 -23.57 -10.02
CA ASP A 110 1.52 -22.84 -11.03
C ASP A 110 0.72 -21.69 -11.65
N GLN A 111 -0.55 -21.96 -11.99
CA GLN A 111 -1.41 -20.90 -12.56
C GLN A 111 -1.68 -19.80 -11.56
N VAL A 112 -1.96 -20.11 -10.30
CA VAL A 112 -2.16 -19.12 -9.25
C VAL A 112 -0.87 -18.35 -8.96
N HIS A 113 0.28 -19.05 -9.00
CA HIS A 113 1.59 -18.41 -8.88
C HIS A 113 1.84 -17.39 -10.00
N ILE A 114 1.55 -17.77 -11.26
CA ILE A 114 1.65 -16.86 -12.41
C ILE A 114 0.80 -15.61 -12.18
N TRP A 115 -0.49 -15.75 -11.86
CA TRP A 115 -1.37 -14.60 -11.60
C TRP A 115 -0.90 -13.71 -10.44
N ARG A 116 -0.21 -14.29 -9.45
CA ARG A 116 0.28 -13.55 -8.28
C ARG A 116 1.63 -12.87 -8.49
N ARG A 117 2.49 -13.42 -9.34
CA ARG A 117 3.91 -13.07 -9.40
C ARG A 117 4.42 -12.66 -10.77
N SER A 118 3.74 -13.02 -11.85
CA SER A 118 4.15 -12.59 -13.19
C SER A 118 4.05 -11.06 -13.30
N PHE A 119 5.00 -10.48 -14.02
CA PHE A 119 5.05 -9.04 -14.23
C PHE A 119 3.94 -8.58 -15.18
N ASP A 120 3.68 -9.31 -16.25
CA ASP A 120 2.81 -8.93 -17.37
C ASP A 120 1.54 -9.77 -17.54
N VAL A 121 1.43 -10.93 -16.83
CA VAL A 121 0.23 -11.76 -16.89
C VAL A 121 -0.75 -11.38 -15.77
N PRO A 122 -1.91 -10.78 -16.06
CA PRO A 122 -2.90 -10.43 -15.06
C PRO A 122 -3.74 -11.64 -14.63
N PRO A 123 -4.33 -11.62 -13.44
CA PRO A 123 -5.45 -12.49 -13.12
C PRO A 123 -6.68 -12.10 -13.96
N PRO A 124 -7.67 -13.02 -14.14
CA PRO A 124 -8.89 -12.71 -14.89
C PRO A 124 -9.60 -11.46 -14.36
N GLY A 125 -9.90 -10.50 -15.25
CA GLY A 125 -10.55 -9.24 -14.89
C GLY A 125 -9.72 -8.30 -14.00
N GLY A 126 -8.45 -8.61 -13.75
CA GLY A 126 -7.60 -7.83 -12.87
C GLY A 126 -6.42 -7.14 -13.55
N GLU A 127 -5.46 -6.70 -12.76
CA GLU A 127 -4.22 -6.03 -13.20
C GLU A 127 -3.01 -6.96 -13.11
N SER A 128 -2.09 -6.84 -14.08
CA SER A 128 -0.73 -7.34 -13.94
C SER A 128 0.09 -6.43 -13.00
N LEU A 129 1.27 -6.88 -12.58
CA LEU A 129 2.21 -6.01 -11.86
C LEU A 129 2.66 -4.83 -12.72
N LYS A 130 2.79 -5.05 -14.05
CA LYS A 130 3.09 -4.00 -15.02
C LYS A 130 2.03 -2.90 -15.01
N ASN A 131 0.75 -3.25 -15.13
CA ASN A 131 -0.36 -2.27 -15.12
C ASN A 131 -0.36 -1.47 -13.80
N THR A 132 -0.15 -2.15 -12.67
CA THR A 132 -0.05 -1.49 -11.36
C THR A 132 1.13 -0.54 -11.31
N ALA A 133 2.32 -0.97 -11.77
CA ALA A 133 3.52 -0.16 -11.79
C ALA A 133 3.34 1.09 -12.67
N GLU A 134 2.76 0.97 -13.85
CA GLU A 134 2.52 2.09 -14.78
C GLU A 134 1.65 3.18 -14.12
N ARG A 135 0.52 2.82 -13.51
CA ARG A 135 -0.35 3.82 -12.86
C ARG A 135 0.28 4.44 -11.60
N VAL A 136 1.03 3.65 -10.83
CA VAL A 136 1.74 4.14 -9.63
C VAL A 136 2.87 5.05 -10.03
N TYR A 137 3.72 4.62 -10.99
CA TYR A 137 4.87 5.39 -11.45
C TYR A 137 4.46 6.76 -11.99
N HIS A 138 3.44 6.81 -12.84
CA HIS A 138 2.90 8.07 -13.34
C HIS A 138 2.46 9.02 -12.21
N THR A 139 1.88 8.47 -11.14
CA THR A 139 1.48 9.26 -9.96
C THR A 139 2.69 9.76 -9.16
N LEU A 140 3.71 8.91 -9.01
CA LEU A 140 4.95 9.28 -8.34
C LEU A 140 5.67 10.41 -9.11
N ASP A 141 5.81 10.28 -10.42
CA ASP A 141 6.50 11.27 -11.23
C ASP A 141 5.82 12.64 -11.21
N LEU A 142 4.49 12.70 -11.29
CA LEU A 142 3.73 13.96 -11.30
C LEU A 142 3.59 14.63 -9.93
N LYS A 143 3.44 13.83 -8.85
CA LYS A 143 3.09 14.36 -7.52
C LYS A 143 4.22 14.37 -6.51
N PHE A 144 5.14 13.43 -6.61
CA PHE A 144 6.22 13.24 -5.63
C PHE A 144 7.53 13.88 -6.07
N PHE A 145 7.99 13.58 -7.29
CA PHE A 145 9.29 14.06 -7.76
C PHE A 145 9.39 15.58 -7.95
N PRO A 146 8.33 16.32 -8.33
CA PRO A 146 8.43 17.77 -8.36
C PRO A 146 8.73 18.41 -7.00
N LYS A 147 8.26 17.80 -5.92
CA LYS A 147 8.56 18.28 -4.55
C LYS A 147 9.98 17.92 -4.12
N LEU A 148 10.49 16.75 -4.51
CA LEU A 148 11.88 16.34 -4.26
C LEU A 148 12.88 17.12 -5.12
N ARG A 149 12.52 17.51 -6.36
CA ARG A 149 13.37 18.29 -7.27
C ARG A 149 13.47 19.77 -6.90
N ARG A 150 12.47 20.36 -6.25
CA ARG A 150 12.52 21.78 -5.83
C ARG A 150 13.66 22.08 -4.85
N ASP A 151 14.08 21.09 -4.07
CA ASP A 151 15.22 21.25 -3.14
C ASP A 151 16.60 21.05 -3.79
N GLN A 152 16.64 20.76 -5.10
CA GLN A 152 17.89 20.55 -5.86
C GLN A 152 18.19 21.66 -6.87
N MET A 153 17.35 22.71 -6.96
CA MET A 153 17.51 23.81 -7.91
C MET A 153 17.87 25.13 -7.23
N PHE A 154 18.84 25.10 -6.31
CA PHE A 154 19.56 26.30 -5.87
C PHE A 154 21.02 25.92 -5.52
#